data_6e6ab5d930a80d56d5d69051383f8a74
#
_entry.id   6e6ab5d930a80d56d5d69051383f8a74
#
_cell.length_a   1.000
_cell.length_b   1.000
_cell.length_c   1.000
_cell.angle_alpha   90.00
_cell.angle_beta   90.00
_cell.angle_gamma   90.00
#
_symmetry.space_group_name_H-M   'P 1'
#
loop_
_entity.id
_entity.type
_entity.pdbx_description
1 polymer ?
#
loop_
_entity_poly.entity_id
_entity_poly.type
_entity_poly.pdbx_seq_one_letter_code
_entity_poly.pdbx_strand_id
1 'polypeptide(L)'
;MSEDITSLRVHVHGFVQGVGFRDFLVMAAQQYKLDGWVRNRADGSVEALVSGTTKAVEGFVSQATQGPRGARVSAVDLHNSEPPAEKGFVRRPSL
;
A
#
# COMPACT_ATOMS: atom_id res chain seq x y z
N MET A 1 -2.06 -25.51 9.71
CA MET A 1 -2.73 -25.02 8.50
C MET A 1 -1.97 -23.80 8.00
N SER A 2 -1.52 -23.84 6.78
CA SER A 2 -0.78 -22.71 6.21
C SER A 2 -1.75 -21.65 5.70
N GLU A 3 -1.38 -20.39 5.86
CA GLU A 3 -2.12 -19.28 5.29
C GLU A 3 -1.59 -18.99 3.90
N ASP A 4 -2.50 -18.61 3.00
CA ASP A 4 -2.10 -18.19 1.67
C ASP A 4 -1.36 -16.86 1.75
N ILE A 5 -0.34 -16.74 0.92
CA ILE A 5 0.43 -15.51 0.79
C ILE A 5 0.02 -14.81 -0.50
N THR A 6 -0.24 -13.52 -0.40
CA THR A 6 -0.62 -12.68 -1.52
C THR A 6 0.37 -11.54 -1.62
N SER A 7 0.77 -11.21 -2.85
CA SER A 7 1.59 -10.03 -3.12
C SER A 7 0.87 -9.21 -4.17
N LEU A 8 0.61 -7.94 -3.86
CA LEU A 8 -0.12 -7.03 -4.75
C LEU A 8 0.63 -5.72 -4.90
N ARG A 9 0.55 -5.18 -6.11
CA ARG A 9 0.84 -3.77 -6.34
C ARG A 9 -0.47 -3.01 -6.23
N VAL A 10 -0.48 -2.00 -5.35
CA VAL A 10 -1.66 -1.19 -5.05
C VAL A 10 -1.38 0.22 -5.55
N HIS A 11 -2.21 0.73 -6.45
CA HIS A 11 -2.02 2.03 -7.07
C HIS A 11 -3.22 2.90 -6.73
N VAL A 12 -2.99 3.95 -5.95
CA VAL A 12 -4.07 4.79 -5.40
C VAL A 12 -4.08 6.13 -6.12
N HIS A 13 -5.22 6.48 -6.69
CA HIS A 13 -5.44 7.71 -7.45
C HIS A 13 -6.38 8.64 -6.72
N GLY A 14 -6.24 9.94 -6.99
CA GLY A 14 -7.09 10.96 -6.41
C GLY A 14 -6.24 12.06 -5.77
N PHE A 15 -6.81 12.74 -4.77
CA PHE A 15 -6.07 13.73 -3.99
C PHE A 15 -5.40 12.97 -2.83
N VAL A 16 -4.20 12.44 -3.10
CA VAL A 16 -3.55 11.48 -2.21
C VAL A 16 -2.11 11.86 -1.86
N GLN A 17 -1.53 12.88 -2.48
CA GLN A 17 -0.21 13.37 -2.10
C GLN A 17 -0.34 14.65 -1.27
N GLY A 18 0.62 14.87 -0.38
CA GLY A 18 0.64 16.04 0.48
C GLY A 18 -0.34 15.99 1.65
N VAL A 19 -0.93 14.81 1.91
CA VAL A 19 -1.92 14.61 2.98
C VAL A 19 -1.51 13.52 3.96
N GLY A 20 -0.24 13.11 3.95
CA GLY A 20 0.26 12.07 4.86
C GLY A 20 -0.12 10.66 4.45
N PHE A 21 -0.45 10.44 3.19
CA PHE A 21 -0.93 9.14 2.73
C PHE A 21 0.15 8.05 2.86
N ARG A 22 1.41 8.37 2.51
CA ARG A 22 2.49 7.38 2.62
C ARG A 22 2.69 6.93 4.06
N ASP A 23 2.70 7.87 5.01
CA ASP A 23 2.85 7.52 6.43
C ASP A 23 1.66 6.71 6.93
N PHE A 24 0.47 7.05 6.47
CA PHE A 24 -0.74 6.30 6.77
C PHE A 24 -0.60 4.84 6.32
N LEU A 25 -0.10 4.62 5.11
CA LEU A 25 0.07 3.27 4.57
C LEU A 25 1.21 2.51 5.27
N VAL A 26 2.29 3.20 5.66
CA VAL A 26 3.35 2.56 6.45
C VAL A 26 2.78 2.04 7.76
N MET A 27 1.97 2.83 8.45
CA MET A 27 1.35 2.41 9.71
C MET A 27 0.41 1.23 9.50
N ALA A 28 -0.39 1.26 8.42
CA ALA A 28 -1.28 0.16 8.10
C ALA A 28 -0.51 -1.12 7.81
N ALA A 29 0.57 -1.02 7.02
CA ALA A 29 1.39 -2.18 6.68
C ALA A 29 2.04 -2.78 7.94
N GLN A 30 2.49 -1.95 8.85
CA GLN A 30 3.09 -2.42 10.11
C GLN A 30 2.03 -3.11 10.98
N GLN A 31 0.84 -2.55 11.03
CA GLN A 31 -0.27 -3.12 11.78
C GLN A 31 -0.62 -4.53 11.27
N TYR A 32 -0.60 -4.71 9.97
CA TYR A 32 -0.92 -5.99 9.33
C TYR A 32 0.32 -6.87 9.11
N LYS A 33 1.50 -6.42 9.54
CA LYS A 33 2.76 -7.16 9.44
C LYS A 33 3.09 -7.53 8.00
N LEU A 34 2.94 -6.56 7.10
CA LEU A 34 3.22 -6.75 5.68
C LEU A 34 4.64 -6.34 5.35
N ASP A 35 5.19 -6.99 4.35
CA ASP A 35 6.44 -6.58 3.71
C ASP A 35 6.14 -5.75 2.48
N GLY A 36 7.06 -4.88 2.08
CA GLY A 36 6.90 -4.10 0.87
C GLY A 36 7.40 -2.68 0.99
N TRP A 37 6.78 -1.80 0.20
CA TRP A 37 7.19 -0.39 0.16
C TRP A 37 6.05 0.48 -0.35
N VAL A 38 6.18 1.79 -0.15
CA VAL A 38 5.25 2.78 -0.66
C VAL A 38 6.03 3.99 -1.18
N ARG A 39 5.55 4.59 -2.26
CA ARG A 39 6.16 5.80 -2.85
C ARG A 39 5.10 6.65 -3.54
N ASN A 40 5.39 7.96 -3.65
CA ASN A 40 4.64 8.83 -4.54
C ASN A 40 5.12 8.65 -5.96
N ARG A 41 4.23 8.89 -6.91
CA ARG A 41 4.58 8.88 -8.34
C ARG A 41 4.43 10.28 -8.92
N ALA A 42 5.10 10.50 -10.05
CA ALA A 42 5.10 11.80 -10.71
C ALA A 42 3.71 12.23 -11.18
N ASP A 43 2.82 11.26 -11.43
CA ASP A 43 1.45 11.55 -11.90
C ASP A 43 0.48 11.96 -10.78
N GLY A 44 0.99 12.09 -9.54
CA GLY A 44 0.17 12.46 -8.39
C GLY A 44 -0.41 11.29 -7.62
N SER A 45 -0.22 10.08 -8.08
CA SER A 45 -0.72 8.89 -7.42
C SER A 45 0.26 8.40 -6.35
N VAL A 46 -0.21 7.44 -5.53
CA VAL A 46 0.62 6.72 -4.55
C VAL A 46 0.63 5.25 -4.92
N GLU A 47 1.80 4.65 -4.93
CA GLU A 47 1.98 3.25 -5.29
C GLU A 47 2.58 2.49 -4.12
N ALA A 48 2.07 1.29 -3.85
CA ALA A 48 2.61 0.41 -2.82
C ALA A 48 2.74 -1.00 -3.36
N LEU A 49 3.77 -1.70 -2.88
CA LEU A 49 3.88 -3.14 -3.02
C LEU A 49 3.67 -3.73 -1.63
N VAL A 50 2.76 -4.69 -1.50
CA VAL A 50 2.47 -5.32 -0.22
C VAL A 50 2.48 -6.83 -0.36
N SER A 51 3.00 -7.51 0.64
CA SER A 51 3.07 -8.97 0.65
C SER A 51 2.87 -9.48 2.07
N GLY A 52 2.02 -10.47 2.22
CA GLY A 52 1.72 -11.11 3.50
C GLY A 52 0.55 -12.06 3.34
N THR A 53 -0.07 -12.42 4.46
CA THR A 53 -1.25 -13.28 4.36
C THR A 53 -2.32 -12.57 3.54
N THR A 54 -3.12 -13.35 2.82
CA THR A 54 -4.18 -12.78 1.98
C THR A 54 -5.10 -11.89 2.81
N LYS A 55 -5.45 -12.32 4.00
CA LYS A 55 -6.33 -11.54 4.89
C LYS A 55 -5.70 -10.21 5.29
N ALA A 56 -4.40 -10.22 5.60
CA ALA A 56 -3.67 -9.00 5.97
C ALA A 56 -3.60 -8.04 4.79
N VAL A 57 -3.33 -8.55 3.59
CA VAL A 57 -3.28 -7.71 2.38
C VAL A 57 -4.65 -7.10 2.11
N GLU A 58 -5.73 -7.87 2.28
CA GLU A 58 -7.09 -7.34 2.13
C GLU A 58 -7.38 -6.21 3.12
N GLY A 59 -6.94 -6.35 4.37
CA GLY A 59 -7.07 -5.30 5.37
C GLY A 59 -6.33 -4.02 4.97
N PHE A 60 -5.11 -4.17 4.46
CA PHE A 60 -4.34 -3.04 3.96
C PHE A 60 -5.06 -2.33 2.80
N VAL A 61 -5.57 -3.10 1.84
CA VAL A 61 -6.29 -2.53 0.69
C VAL A 61 -7.52 -1.77 1.14
N SER A 62 -8.24 -2.28 2.12
CA SER A 62 -9.40 -1.60 2.69
C SER A 62 -9.01 -0.24 3.29
N GLN A 63 -7.90 -0.20 4.04
CA GLN A 63 -7.38 1.06 4.59
C GLN A 63 -6.96 2.02 3.49
N ALA A 64 -6.27 1.52 2.46
CA ALA A 64 -5.82 2.35 1.34
C ALA A 64 -7.00 2.95 0.57
N THR A 65 -8.08 2.20 0.44
CA THR A 65 -9.29 2.66 -0.26
C THR A 65 -9.95 3.83 0.48
N GLN A 66 -9.91 3.81 1.81
CA GLN A 66 -10.45 4.91 2.62
C GLN A 66 -9.49 6.09 2.68
N GLY A 67 -8.22 5.82 2.90
CA GLY A 67 -7.20 6.85 3.05
C GLY A 67 -7.29 7.59 4.38
N PRO A 68 -6.32 8.46 4.66
CA PRO A 68 -6.33 9.30 5.86
C PRO A 68 -7.29 10.48 5.69
N ARG A 69 -7.56 11.15 6.80
CA ARG A 69 -8.34 12.39 6.78
C ARG A 69 -7.65 13.39 5.84
N GLY A 70 -8.43 14.03 5.00
CA GLY A 70 -7.91 15.00 4.04
C GLY A 70 -7.62 14.41 2.67
N ALA A 71 -7.52 13.09 2.54
CA ALA A 71 -7.35 12.45 1.25
C ALA A 71 -8.71 12.25 0.57
N ARG A 72 -8.67 12.20 -0.76
CA ARG A 72 -9.84 11.83 -1.57
C ARG A 72 -9.40 10.77 -2.57
N VAL A 73 -9.74 9.53 -2.29
CA VAL A 73 -9.40 8.41 -3.16
C VAL A 73 -10.46 8.29 -4.25
N SER A 74 -10.04 8.39 -5.50
CA SER A 74 -10.95 8.28 -6.64
C SER A 74 -10.94 6.88 -7.25
N ALA A 75 -9.82 6.17 -7.17
CA ALA A 75 -9.69 4.81 -7.70
C ALA A 75 -8.52 4.10 -7.05
N VAL A 76 -8.64 2.78 -6.95
CA VAL A 76 -7.55 1.92 -6.48
C VAL A 76 -7.41 0.79 -7.48
N ASP A 77 -6.24 0.68 -8.09
CA ASP A 77 -5.93 -0.41 -9.01
C ASP A 77 -5.09 -1.45 -8.29
N LEU A 78 -5.42 -2.71 -8.49
CA LEU A 78 -4.73 -3.83 -7.87
C LEU A 78 -4.18 -4.74 -8.95
N HIS A 79 -2.90 -5.09 -8.82
CA HIS A 79 -2.24 -6.01 -9.74
C HIS A 79 -1.47 -7.05 -8.95
N ASN A 80 -1.51 -8.30 -9.38
CA ASN A 80 -0.67 -9.32 -8.79
C ASN A 80 0.79 -8.97 -9.03
N SER A 81 1.64 -9.30 -8.08
CA SER A 81 3.04 -8.94 -8.14
C SER A 81 3.90 -10.04 -7.53
N GLU A 82 5.19 -10.01 -7.85
CA GLU A 82 6.18 -10.77 -7.12
C GLU A 82 6.34 -10.17 -5.73
N PRO A 83 6.66 -10.99 -4.73
CA PRO A 83 6.91 -10.44 -3.39
C PRO A 83 8.15 -9.55 -3.39
N PRO A 84 8.24 -8.62 -2.42
CA PRO A 84 9.43 -7.77 -2.32
C PRO A 84 10.66 -8.59 -1.97
N ALA A 85 11.83 -8.10 -2.35
CA ALA A 85 13.10 -8.79 -2.09
C ALA A 85 13.49 -8.74 -0.62
N GLU A 86 13.03 -7.73 0.11
CA GLU A 86 13.45 -7.50 1.49
C GLU A 86 12.27 -7.60 2.44
N LYS A 87 12.54 -7.96 3.69
CA LYS A 87 11.54 -7.98 4.75
C LYS A 87 11.32 -6.58 5.28
N GLY A 88 10.12 -6.35 5.84
CA GLY A 88 9.74 -5.08 6.41
C GLY A 88 9.06 -4.17 5.41
N PHE A 89 8.53 -3.03 5.87
CA PHE A 89 7.81 -2.09 5.03
C PHE A 89 8.45 -0.71 5.15
N VAL A 90 8.81 -0.12 4.02
CA VAL A 90 9.55 1.14 3.99
C VAL A 90 8.92 2.14 3.03
N ARG A 91 9.18 3.42 3.28
CA ARG A 91 8.91 4.48 2.31
C ARG A 91 10.09 4.58 1.35
N ARG A 92 9.77 4.72 0.09
CA ARG A 92 10.78 4.93 -0.96
C ARG A 92 10.68 6.36 -1.50
N PRO A 93 11.77 6.88 -2.06
CA PRO A 93 11.73 8.19 -2.73
C PRO A 93 10.68 8.20 -3.83
N SER A 94 10.17 9.39 -4.11
CA SER A 94 9.20 9.59 -5.19
C SER A 94 9.82 9.23 -6.54
N LEU A 95 8.99 8.67 -7.38
CA LEU A 95 9.42 8.25 -8.71
C LEU A 95 9.33 9.42 -9.69
#